data_28a0a70f5ad9575486c9a33e4220d4df
#
_entry.id   28a0a70f5ad9575486c9a33e4220d4df
#
_cell.length_a   1.000
_cell.length_b   1.000
_cell.length_c   1.000
_cell.angle_alpha   90.00
_cell.angle_beta   90.00
_cell.angle_gamma   90.00
#
_symmetry.space_group_name_H-M   'P 1'
#
loop_
_entity.id
_entity.type
_entity.pdbx_description
1 polymer ?
#
loop_
_entity_poly.entity_id
_entity_poly.type
_entity_poly.pdbx_seq_one_letter_code
_entity_poly.pdbx_strand_id
1 'polypeptide(L)'
;TPIAEGGFTGAAIGMAMAGMRPIVEMMTWNFSFQAADQIIQNAAKIRYFSGGQASVPLVIRGPNGGGVQLSAQHTHSLEGFYGHFPGLKVVAPATPYDAHGMMTEAIRDPDPVLILEAAM
;
A
#
# COMPACT_ATOMS: atom_id res chain seq x y z
N THR A 1 -4.15 -3.34 -16.03
CA THR A 1 -5.36 -3.89 -15.37
C THR A 1 -6.55 -2.95 -15.57
N PRO A 2 -7.79 -3.44 -15.50
CA PRO A 2 -8.94 -2.57 -15.35
C PRO A 2 -8.83 -1.67 -14.11
N ILE A 3 -9.43 -0.49 -14.16
CA ILE A 3 -9.47 0.42 -13.00
C ILE A 3 -10.52 -0.13 -12.02
N ALA A 4 -10.05 -0.98 -11.09
CA ALA A 4 -10.86 -1.65 -10.08
C ALA A 4 -9.96 -1.95 -8.87
N GLU A 5 -9.76 -0.96 -8.01
CA GLU A 5 -8.76 -0.97 -6.94
C GLU A 5 -8.93 -2.15 -5.98
N GLY A 6 -10.16 -2.48 -5.61
CA GLY A 6 -10.44 -3.67 -4.80
C GLY A 6 -10.06 -4.97 -5.50
N GLY A 7 -10.32 -5.05 -6.81
CA GLY A 7 -10.02 -6.22 -7.62
C GLY A 7 -8.53 -6.47 -7.78
N PHE A 8 -7.79 -5.49 -8.30
CA PHE A 8 -6.35 -5.69 -8.53
C PHE A 8 -5.55 -5.78 -7.23
N THR A 9 -5.96 -5.10 -6.16
CA THR A 9 -5.31 -5.24 -4.84
C THR A 9 -5.53 -6.64 -4.27
N GLY A 10 -6.76 -7.16 -4.34
CA GLY A 10 -7.06 -8.52 -3.91
C GLY A 10 -6.27 -9.57 -4.71
N ALA A 11 -6.18 -9.39 -6.03
CA ALA A 11 -5.37 -10.27 -6.88
C ALA A 11 -3.88 -10.23 -6.47
N ALA A 12 -3.34 -9.04 -6.21
CA ALA A 12 -1.96 -8.87 -5.75
C ALA A 12 -1.70 -9.54 -4.39
N ILE A 13 -2.65 -9.49 -3.45
CA ILE A 13 -2.55 -10.22 -2.18
C ILE A 13 -2.44 -11.73 -2.45
N GLY A 14 -3.30 -12.26 -3.31
CA GLY A 14 -3.23 -13.68 -3.69
C GLY A 14 -1.91 -14.05 -4.36
N MET A 15 -1.37 -13.20 -5.25
CA MET A 15 -0.06 -13.37 -5.87
C MET A 15 1.06 -13.38 -4.82
N ALA A 16 1.00 -12.48 -3.84
CA ALA A 16 1.98 -12.42 -2.75
C ALA A 16 1.95 -13.70 -1.90
N MET A 17 0.76 -14.20 -1.56
CA MET A 17 0.59 -15.46 -0.84
C MET A 17 1.12 -16.66 -1.64
N ALA A 18 1.08 -16.59 -2.98
CA ALA A 18 1.62 -17.60 -3.88
C ALA A 18 3.16 -17.48 -4.08
N GLY A 19 3.83 -16.61 -3.36
CA GLY A 19 5.30 -16.46 -3.38
C GLY A 19 5.84 -15.39 -4.32
N MET A 20 4.98 -14.59 -4.94
CA MET A 20 5.41 -13.42 -5.73
C MET A 20 5.63 -12.21 -4.82
N ARG A 21 6.22 -11.15 -5.38
CA ARG A 21 6.41 -9.85 -4.72
C ARG A 21 5.80 -8.74 -5.56
N PRO A 22 4.47 -8.64 -5.59
CA PRO A 22 3.79 -7.67 -6.43
C PRO A 22 3.98 -6.24 -5.89
N ILE A 23 3.99 -5.30 -6.83
CA ILE A 23 3.92 -3.87 -6.55
C ILE A 23 2.60 -3.37 -7.14
N VAL A 24 1.75 -2.83 -6.31
CA VAL A 24 0.49 -2.20 -6.71
C VAL A 24 0.68 -0.70 -6.72
N GLU A 25 0.33 -0.08 -7.84
CA GLU A 25 0.30 1.37 -7.93
C GLU A 25 -1.14 1.87 -7.83
N MET A 26 -1.39 2.75 -6.88
CA MET A 26 -2.60 3.56 -6.84
C MET A 26 -2.37 4.82 -7.67
N MET A 27 -3.29 5.16 -8.56
CA MET A 27 -3.20 6.42 -9.32
C MET A 27 -3.04 7.63 -8.39
N THR A 28 -3.76 7.61 -7.29
CA THR A 28 -3.55 8.41 -6.09
C THR A 28 -4.08 7.61 -4.91
N TRP A 29 -3.49 7.80 -3.74
CA TRP A 29 -3.94 7.13 -2.52
C TRP A 29 -5.41 7.38 -2.18
N ASN A 30 -6.00 8.44 -2.70
CA ASN A 30 -7.43 8.72 -2.51
C ASN A 30 -8.32 7.59 -3.03
N PHE A 31 -7.93 6.88 -4.08
CA PHE A 31 -8.69 5.74 -4.62
C PHE A 31 -8.47 4.45 -3.83
N SER A 32 -7.51 4.42 -2.91
CA SER A 32 -7.28 3.25 -2.06
C SER A 32 -8.46 2.94 -1.14
N PHE A 33 -9.36 3.89 -0.90
CA PHE A 33 -10.60 3.64 -0.16
C PHE A 33 -11.45 2.53 -0.80
N GLN A 34 -11.41 2.37 -2.12
CA GLN A 34 -12.10 1.28 -2.81
C GLN A 34 -11.45 -0.09 -2.56
N ALA A 35 -10.20 -0.11 -2.12
CA ALA A 35 -9.43 -1.30 -1.76
C ALA A 35 -9.20 -1.43 -0.26
N ALA A 36 -9.81 -0.59 0.57
CA ALA A 36 -9.55 -0.54 2.01
C ALA A 36 -9.79 -1.88 2.70
N ASP A 37 -10.85 -2.60 2.32
CA ASP A 37 -11.11 -3.95 2.84
C ASP A 37 -9.94 -4.90 2.54
N GLN A 38 -9.44 -4.91 1.31
CA GLN A 38 -8.33 -5.76 0.91
C GLN A 38 -7.05 -5.41 1.67
N ILE A 39 -6.77 -4.14 1.87
CA ILE A 39 -5.56 -3.67 2.56
C ILE A 39 -5.67 -3.96 4.06
N ILE A 40 -6.77 -3.55 4.69
CA ILE A 40 -6.91 -3.52 6.15
C ILE A 40 -7.34 -4.89 6.70
N GLN A 41 -8.29 -5.56 6.06
CA GLN A 41 -8.82 -6.82 6.57
C GLN A 41 -8.04 -8.04 6.06
N ASN A 42 -7.47 -7.98 4.87
CA ASN A 42 -6.74 -9.09 4.30
C ASN A 42 -5.22 -8.90 4.42
N ALA A 43 -4.61 -7.97 3.69
CA ALA A 43 -3.15 -7.84 3.69
C ALA A 43 -2.56 -7.67 5.09
N ALA A 44 -3.14 -6.79 5.90
CA ALA A 44 -2.66 -6.51 7.27
C ALA A 44 -2.83 -7.69 8.24
N LYS A 45 -3.79 -8.58 8.01
CA LYS A 45 -4.22 -9.58 9.01
C LYS A 45 -3.84 -11.02 8.69
N ILE A 46 -3.54 -11.35 7.44
CA ILE A 46 -3.27 -12.73 7.01
C ILE A 46 -2.18 -13.39 7.84
N ARG A 47 -1.08 -12.72 8.11
CA ARG A 47 -0.02 -13.28 8.96
C ARG A 47 -0.53 -13.63 10.36
N TYR A 48 -1.31 -12.75 10.95
CA TYR A 48 -1.82 -12.95 12.31
C TYR A 48 -2.81 -14.12 12.38
N PHE A 49 -3.86 -14.11 11.54
CA PHE A 49 -4.87 -15.15 11.65
C PHE A 49 -4.43 -16.52 11.09
N SER A 50 -3.38 -16.56 10.27
CA SER A 50 -2.76 -17.82 9.84
C SER A 50 -1.76 -18.38 10.86
N GLY A 51 -1.55 -17.71 11.99
CA GLY A 51 -0.52 -18.10 12.95
C GLY A 51 0.90 -18.02 12.40
N GLY A 52 1.15 -17.10 11.45
CA GLY A 52 2.45 -16.91 10.82
C GLY A 52 2.74 -17.86 9.64
N GLN A 53 1.80 -18.73 9.28
CA GLN A 53 2.00 -19.70 8.19
C GLN A 53 1.94 -19.04 6.80
N ALA A 54 1.23 -17.92 6.68
CA ALA A 54 1.16 -17.15 5.45
C ALA A 54 1.69 -15.73 5.67
N SER A 55 2.26 -15.15 4.62
CA SER A 55 2.72 -13.76 4.58
C SER A 55 2.24 -13.09 3.31
N VAL A 56 2.24 -11.77 3.31
CA VAL A 56 1.80 -10.97 2.15
C VAL A 56 2.92 -9.96 1.83
N PRO A 57 4.01 -10.39 1.17
CA PRO A 57 5.08 -9.50 0.71
C PRO A 57 4.59 -8.64 -0.45
N LEU A 58 3.88 -7.57 -0.14
CA LEU A 58 3.20 -6.68 -1.07
C LEU A 58 3.64 -5.25 -0.84
N VAL A 59 3.99 -4.54 -1.90
CA VAL A 59 4.17 -3.10 -1.87
C VAL A 59 2.96 -2.44 -2.51
N ILE A 60 2.39 -1.45 -1.84
CA ILE A 60 1.39 -0.54 -2.42
C ILE A 60 1.98 0.86 -2.40
N ARG A 61 2.03 1.52 -3.54
CA ARG A 61 2.61 2.85 -3.67
C ARG A 61 1.69 3.80 -4.44
N GLY A 62 1.91 5.09 -4.30
CA GLY A 62 1.20 6.10 -5.10
C GLY A 62 1.32 7.51 -4.55
N PRO A 63 0.90 8.51 -5.35
CA PRO A 63 0.85 9.90 -4.91
C PRO A 63 -0.14 10.10 -3.76
N ASN A 64 0.25 10.93 -2.78
CA ASN A 64 -0.49 11.19 -1.55
C ASN A 64 -0.42 12.69 -1.22
N GLY A 65 -1.46 13.23 -0.63
CA GLY A 65 -1.51 14.62 -0.22
C GLY A 65 -2.03 15.59 -1.27
N GLY A 66 -1.94 16.88 -0.97
CA GLY A 66 -2.63 17.95 -1.68
C GLY A 66 -1.81 18.73 -2.71
N GLY A 67 -0.58 18.32 -3.01
CA GLY A 67 0.35 19.10 -3.82
C GLY A 67 -0.16 19.45 -5.23
N VAL A 68 -0.89 18.55 -5.86
CA VAL A 68 -1.41 18.74 -7.23
C VAL A 68 -2.69 19.59 -7.27
N GLN A 69 -3.32 19.85 -6.13
CA GLN A 69 -4.50 20.72 -5.99
C GLN A 69 -5.71 20.27 -6.84
N LEU A 70 -5.97 18.97 -6.91
CA LEU A 70 -7.06 18.38 -7.69
C LEU A 70 -8.42 18.36 -6.96
N SER A 71 -8.62 19.29 -6.02
CA SER A 71 -9.84 19.41 -5.23
C SER A 71 -9.99 18.33 -4.14
N ALA A 72 -11.06 18.42 -3.36
CA ALA A 72 -11.25 17.73 -2.08
C ALA A 72 -11.09 16.20 -2.14
N GLN A 73 -11.53 15.56 -3.21
CA GLN A 73 -11.48 14.10 -3.35
C GLN A 73 -10.09 13.54 -3.68
N HIS A 74 -9.11 14.41 -3.97
CA HIS A 74 -7.79 14.01 -4.46
C HIS A 74 -6.64 14.62 -3.65
N THR A 75 -6.92 15.04 -2.42
CA THR A 75 -5.97 15.80 -1.60
C THR A 75 -5.80 15.26 -0.19
N HIS A 76 -6.24 14.03 0.07
CA HIS A 76 -6.09 13.42 1.39
C HIS A 76 -4.64 13.03 1.66
N SER A 77 -4.23 13.18 2.90
CA SER A 77 -3.00 12.63 3.46
C SER A 77 -3.37 11.44 4.33
N LEU A 78 -3.05 10.23 3.88
CA LEU A 78 -3.58 9.00 4.45
C LEU A 78 -2.60 8.25 5.36
N GLU A 79 -1.46 8.84 5.68
CA GLU A 79 -0.45 8.24 6.56
C GLU A 79 -1.04 7.84 7.91
N GLY A 80 -1.76 8.76 8.57
CA GLY A 80 -2.41 8.51 9.86
C GLY A 80 -3.54 7.50 9.77
N PHE A 81 -4.27 7.48 8.64
CA PHE A 81 -5.35 6.52 8.43
C PHE A 81 -4.81 5.08 8.39
N TYR A 82 -3.86 4.81 7.49
CA TYR A 82 -3.30 3.46 7.37
C TYR A 82 -2.35 3.09 8.51
N GLY A 83 -1.64 4.05 9.08
CA GLY A 83 -0.78 3.86 10.25
C GLY A 83 -1.53 3.44 11.51
N HIS A 84 -2.84 3.63 11.55
CA HIS A 84 -3.69 3.18 12.65
C HIS A 84 -3.85 1.64 12.69
N PHE A 85 -3.71 0.95 11.56
CA PHE A 85 -4.00 -0.48 11.48
C PHE A 85 -2.76 -1.34 11.70
N PRO A 86 -2.73 -2.20 12.74
CA PRO A 86 -1.62 -3.12 12.95
C PRO A 86 -1.50 -4.12 11.80
N GLY A 87 -0.25 -4.45 11.44
CA GLY A 87 0.06 -5.36 10.35
C GLY A 87 0.47 -4.66 9.05
N LEU A 88 0.36 -3.34 8.98
CA LEU A 88 0.84 -2.51 7.87
C LEU A 88 2.09 -1.73 8.28
N LYS A 89 3.08 -1.68 7.40
CA LYS A 89 4.20 -0.74 7.49
C LYS A 89 3.89 0.43 6.57
N VAL A 90 3.86 1.63 7.13
CA VAL A 90 3.52 2.86 6.40
C VAL A 90 4.73 3.77 6.38
N VAL A 91 5.20 4.12 5.19
CA VAL A 91 6.36 5.00 5.00
C VAL A 91 6.02 6.14 4.03
N ALA A 92 6.58 7.31 4.31
CA ALA A 92 6.41 8.51 3.49
C ALA A 92 7.80 9.09 3.18
N PRO A 93 8.38 8.79 2.00
CA PRO A 93 9.70 9.28 1.65
C PRO A 93 9.69 10.81 1.47
N ALA A 94 10.73 11.47 2.00
CA ALA A 94 10.87 12.92 1.92
C ALA A 94 11.84 13.36 0.80
N THR A 95 12.73 12.49 0.37
CA THR A 95 13.72 12.78 -0.67
C THR A 95 13.75 11.66 -1.72
N PRO A 96 14.29 11.91 -2.93
CA PRO A 96 14.51 10.84 -3.91
C PRO A 96 15.40 9.70 -3.39
N TYR A 97 16.36 10.01 -2.53
CA TYR A 97 17.22 9.03 -1.89
C TYR A 97 16.42 8.12 -0.97
N ASP A 98 15.55 8.69 -0.13
CA ASP A 98 14.65 7.93 0.75
C ASP A 98 13.70 7.07 -0.07
N ALA A 99 13.12 7.63 -1.13
CA ALA A 99 12.19 6.90 -1.99
C ALA A 99 12.83 5.64 -2.59
N HIS A 100 14.08 5.77 -3.10
CA HIS A 100 14.82 4.64 -3.63
C HIS A 100 15.14 3.58 -2.56
N GLY A 101 15.64 4.01 -1.41
CA GLY A 101 16.00 3.11 -0.31
C GLY A 101 14.78 2.40 0.27
N MET A 102 13.72 3.15 0.59
CA MET A 102 12.48 2.60 1.15
C MET A 102 11.79 1.64 0.19
N MET A 103 11.74 1.95 -1.12
CA MET A 103 11.19 1.03 -2.12
C MET A 103 11.99 -0.27 -2.20
N THR A 104 13.31 -0.18 -2.22
CA THR A 104 14.18 -1.35 -2.29
C THR A 104 13.97 -2.28 -1.10
N GLU A 105 13.90 -1.73 0.10
CA GLU A 105 13.66 -2.51 1.32
C GLU A 105 12.21 -3.02 1.41
N ALA A 106 11.23 -2.22 0.98
CA ALA A 106 9.83 -2.63 0.95
C ALA A 106 9.61 -3.87 0.07
N ILE A 107 10.29 -3.97 -1.09
CA ILE A 107 10.20 -5.14 -1.97
C ILE A 107 10.76 -6.41 -1.29
N ARG A 108 11.74 -6.26 -0.39
CA ARG A 108 12.34 -7.37 0.35
C ARG A 108 11.55 -7.77 1.59
N ASP A 109 10.70 -6.89 2.07
CA ASP A 109 9.94 -7.12 3.30
C ASP A 109 8.94 -8.27 3.14
N PRO A 110 8.82 -9.18 4.10
CA PRO A 110 7.83 -10.26 4.05
C PRO A 110 6.40 -9.81 4.37
N ASP A 111 6.23 -8.56 4.83
CA ASP A 111 4.94 -7.99 5.23
C ASP A 111 4.52 -6.84 4.30
N PRO A 112 3.23 -6.45 4.32
CA PRO A 112 2.75 -5.37 3.47
C PRO A 112 3.39 -4.01 3.83
N VAL A 113 3.91 -3.33 2.83
CA VAL A 113 4.47 -1.97 2.97
C VAL A 113 3.70 -1.01 2.09
N LEU A 114 3.22 0.06 2.69
CA LEU A 114 2.53 1.16 2.02
C LEU A 114 3.48 2.34 1.89
N ILE A 115 3.73 2.78 0.66
CA ILE A 115 4.61 3.92 0.36
C ILE A 115 3.73 5.08 -0.13
N LEU A 116 3.60 6.10 0.71
CA LEU A 116 2.80 7.28 0.43
C LEU A 116 3.73 8.40 -0.06
N GLU A 117 3.73 8.61 -1.36
CA GLU A 117 4.65 9.54 -2.03
C GLU A 117 4.04 10.94 -2.05
N ALA A 118 4.83 11.95 -1.68
CA ALA A 118 4.35 13.32 -1.73
C ALA A 118 3.98 13.71 -3.17
N ALA A 119 2.74 14.15 -3.38
CA ALA A 119 2.30 14.75 -4.62
C ALA A 119 2.79 16.22 -4.64
N MET A 120 3.71 16.54 -5.53
CA MET A 120 4.23 17.90 -5.73
C MET A 120 3.53 18.59 -6.91
#